data_529e22f22f5c79bea6c2987e05428f2f
#
_entry.id   529e22f22f5c79bea6c2987e05428f2f
#
_cell.length_a   1.000
_cell.length_b   1.000
_cell.length_c   1.000
_cell.angle_alpha   90.00
_cell.angle_beta   90.00
_cell.angle_gamma   90.00
#
_symmetry.space_group_name_H-M   'P 1'
#
loop_
_entity.id
_entity.type
_entity.pdbx_description
1 polymer ?
#
loop_
_entity_poly.entity_id
_entity_poly.type
_entity_poly.pdbx_seq_one_letter_code
_entity_poly.pdbx_strand_id
1 'polypeptide(L)'
;MDELGVPELSTEQIEILCAAAEEEARKWVLSKVSSKMVDRLDISVEAEGSKPIEVAVEINLQLTPEAKDVDAQTLVNEATDAAHKAVEKYLRKLK
;
A
#
# COMPACT_ATOMS: atom_id res chain seq x y z
N MET A 1 -2.22 15.24 23.07
CA MET A 1 -1.92 14.81 22.60
C MET A 1 -1.87 14.47 21.60
N ASP A 2 -1.41 14.40 21.19
CA ASP A 2 -1.64 14.30 20.07
C ASP A 2 -1.22 13.18 19.50
N GLU A 3 -1.89 12.50 18.90
CA GLU A 3 -1.62 11.37 18.32
C GLU A 3 -0.47 11.58 17.48
N LEU A 4 0.63 11.03 17.70
CA LEU A 4 1.84 11.09 16.87
C LEU A 4 2.33 12.49 16.56
N GLY A 5 1.62 13.51 16.97
CA GLY A 5 1.99 14.87 16.68
C GLY A 5 1.97 15.21 15.20
N VAL A 6 1.19 14.48 14.42
CA VAL A 6 1.09 14.70 12.99
C VAL A 6 0.03 15.75 12.70
N PRO A 7 0.34 16.77 11.91
CA PRO A 7 -0.66 17.77 11.60
C PRO A 7 -1.72 17.21 10.66
N GLU A 8 -2.82 17.91 10.58
CA GLU A 8 -3.86 17.54 9.67
C GLU A 8 -3.34 17.63 8.23
N LEU A 9 -3.61 16.62 7.44
CA LEU A 9 -3.08 16.56 6.10
C LEU A 9 -4.01 17.29 5.12
N SER A 10 -3.40 17.95 4.16
CA SER A 10 -4.16 18.56 3.08
C SER A 10 -4.57 17.46 2.10
N THR A 11 -5.50 17.79 1.21
CA THR A 11 -5.92 16.86 0.18
C THR A 11 -4.74 16.42 -0.66
N GLU A 12 -3.87 17.35 -0.98
CA GLU A 12 -2.69 17.05 -1.77
C GLU A 12 -1.75 16.07 -1.07
N GLN A 13 -1.57 16.26 0.23
CA GLN A 13 -0.73 15.36 1.01
C GLN A 13 -1.34 13.98 1.10
N ILE A 14 -2.66 13.91 1.21
CA ILE A 14 -3.34 12.62 1.26
C ILE A 14 -3.16 11.88 -0.08
N GLU A 15 -3.23 12.60 -1.19
CA GLU A 15 -3.03 12.00 -2.50
C GLU A 15 -1.61 11.45 -2.63
N ILE A 16 -0.62 12.20 -2.16
CA ILE A 16 0.76 11.76 -2.20
C ILE A 16 0.94 10.52 -1.33
N LEU A 17 0.33 10.52 -0.16
CA LEU A 17 0.39 9.40 0.76
C LEU A 17 -0.17 8.14 0.12
N CYS A 18 -1.34 8.25 -0.50
CA CYS A 18 -1.97 7.11 -1.12
C CYS A 18 -1.16 6.61 -2.32
N ALA A 19 -0.60 7.53 -3.10
CA ALA A 19 0.22 7.14 -4.24
C ALA A 19 1.48 6.42 -3.80
N ALA A 20 2.09 6.87 -2.72
CA ALA A 20 3.28 6.23 -2.20
C ALA A 20 2.97 4.81 -1.72
N ALA A 21 1.85 4.64 -1.03
CA ALA A 21 1.46 3.32 -0.54
C ALA A 21 1.18 2.38 -1.70
N GLU A 22 0.48 2.87 -2.71
CA GLU A 22 0.16 2.06 -3.88
C GLU A 22 1.43 1.62 -4.60
N GLU A 23 2.36 2.54 -4.77
CA GLU A 23 3.60 2.23 -5.46
C GLU A 23 4.42 1.19 -4.73
N GLU A 24 4.50 1.30 -3.40
CA GLU A 24 5.26 0.33 -2.63
C GLU A 24 4.63 -1.06 -2.70
N ALA A 25 3.31 -1.12 -2.64
CA ALA A 25 2.63 -2.40 -2.76
C ALA A 25 2.90 -3.03 -4.12
N ARG A 26 2.83 -2.22 -5.17
CA ARG A 26 3.06 -2.72 -6.52
C ARG A 26 4.49 -3.20 -6.69
N LYS A 27 5.45 -2.42 -6.18
CA LYS A 27 6.84 -2.82 -6.24
C LYS A 27 7.09 -4.13 -5.52
N TRP A 28 6.45 -4.31 -4.39
CA TRP A 28 6.62 -5.54 -3.62
C TRP A 28 6.16 -6.74 -4.43
N VAL A 29 4.95 -6.65 -5.00
CA VAL A 29 4.40 -7.74 -5.78
C VAL A 29 5.32 -8.07 -6.96
N LEU A 30 5.73 -7.05 -7.70
CA LEU A 30 6.53 -7.25 -8.89
C LEU A 30 7.98 -7.65 -8.60
N SER A 31 8.42 -7.47 -7.36
CA SER A 31 9.74 -7.95 -6.97
C SER A 31 9.73 -9.44 -6.63
N LYS A 32 8.54 -9.98 -6.35
CA LYS A 32 8.41 -11.39 -5.98
C LYS A 32 7.96 -12.27 -7.13
N VAL A 33 7.23 -11.70 -8.08
CA VAL A 33 6.78 -12.44 -9.23
C VAL A 33 7.05 -11.63 -10.49
N SER A 34 7.24 -12.32 -11.59
CA SER A 34 7.41 -11.66 -12.88
C SER A 34 6.09 -11.02 -13.30
N SER A 35 6.16 -9.88 -13.95
CA SER A 35 4.95 -9.23 -14.45
C SER A 35 4.19 -10.13 -15.41
N LYS A 36 4.89 -11.06 -16.05
CA LYS A 36 4.24 -12.01 -16.95
C LYS A 36 3.34 -12.99 -16.21
N MET A 37 3.60 -13.18 -14.94
CA MET A 37 2.80 -14.11 -14.13
C MET A 37 1.63 -13.41 -13.46
N VAL A 38 1.53 -12.09 -13.61
CA VAL A 38 0.42 -11.34 -13.02
C VAL A 38 -0.65 -11.14 -14.06
N ASP A 39 -1.79 -11.78 -13.84
CA ASP A 39 -2.93 -11.64 -14.73
C ASP A 39 -3.68 -10.34 -14.42
N ARG A 40 -3.78 -10.02 -13.14
CA ARG A 40 -4.47 -8.82 -12.73
C ARG A 40 -3.91 -8.34 -11.39
N LEU A 41 -3.70 -7.05 -11.29
CA LEU A 41 -3.25 -6.46 -10.03
C LEU A 41 -3.96 -5.12 -9.87
N ASP A 42 -4.85 -5.06 -8.88
CA ASP A 42 -5.55 -3.83 -8.54
C ASP A 42 -5.19 -3.46 -7.12
N ILE A 43 -4.76 -2.24 -6.92
CA ILE A 43 -4.42 -1.75 -5.60
C ILE A 43 -5.24 -0.50 -5.35
N SER A 44 -5.93 -0.50 -4.22
CA SER A 44 -6.76 0.62 -3.83
C SER A 44 -6.31 1.09 -2.46
N VAL A 45 -6.02 2.38 -2.32
CA VAL A 45 -5.61 2.95 -1.05
C VAL A 45 -6.50 4.14 -0.76
N GLU A 46 -7.13 4.11 0.40
CA GLU A 46 -7.99 5.20 0.83
C GLU A 46 -7.50 5.71 2.17
N ALA A 47 -7.47 7.00 2.31
CA ALA A 47 -7.09 7.62 3.57
C ALA A 47 -8.15 8.64 3.92
N GLU A 48 -8.61 8.60 5.16
CA GLU A 48 -9.60 9.58 5.57
C GLU A 48 -9.38 9.96 7.00
N GLY A 49 -10.01 11.05 7.38
CA GLY A 49 -9.86 11.57 8.70
C GLY A 49 -8.63 12.43 8.80
N SER A 50 -8.54 13.10 9.89
CA SER A 50 -7.39 13.94 10.10
C SER A 50 -6.66 13.56 11.38
N LYS A 51 -7.41 13.07 12.38
CA LYS A 51 -6.81 12.72 13.66
C LYS A 51 -7.67 11.68 14.35
N PRO A 52 -7.23 10.45 14.36
CA PRO A 52 -6.10 9.92 13.62
C PRO A 52 -6.47 9.67 12.16
N ILE A 53 -5.45 9.59 11.34
CA ILE A 53 -5.67 9.25 9.94
C ILE A 53 -5.83 7.75 9.83
N GLU A 54 -6.88 7.35 9.13
CA GLU A 54 -7.12 5.94 8.88
C GLU A 54 -6.82 5.64 7.43
N VAL A 55 -6.01 4.63 7.20
CA VAL A 55 -5.62 4.25 5.85
C VAL A 55 -6.04 2.81 5.60
N ALA A 56 -6.83 2.62 4.57
CA ALA A 56 -7.27 1.29 4.17
C ALA A 56 -6.57 0.92 2.87
N VAL A 57 -6.01 -0.28 2.83
CA VAL A 57 -5.33 -0.77 1.64
C VAL A 57 -6.01 -2.05 1.21
N GLU A 58 -6.38 -2.11 -0.06
CA GLU A 58 -7.02 -3.28 -0.62
C GLU A 58 -6.26 -3.69 -1.87
N ILE A 59 -5.88 -4.95 -1.94
CA ILE A 59 -5.10 -5.46 -3.07
C ILE A 59 -5.80 -6.68 -3.63
N ASN A 60 -6.08 -6.64 -4.92
CA ASN A 60 -6.62 -7.78 -5.64
C ASN A 60 -5.57 -8.27 -6.61
N LEU A 61 -5.13 -9.48 -6.41
CA LEU A 61 -4.05 -10.06 -7.21
C LEU A 61 -4.53 -11.38 -7.80
N GLN A 62 -4.42 -11.48 -9.12
CA GLN A 62 -4.69 -12.72 -9.82
C GLN A 62 -3.45 -13.11 -10.57
N LEU A 63 -3.01 -14.35 -10.37
CA LEU A 63 -1.80 -14.85 -11.00
C LEU A 63 -2.19 -15.82 -12.10
N THR A 64 -1.32 -15.92 -13.10
CA THR A 64 -1.53 -16.89 -14.17
C THR A 64 -1.30 -18.30 -13.64
N PRO A 65 -1.80 -19.33 -14.35
CA PRO A 65 -1.56 -20.70 -13.91
C PRO A 65 -0.08 -21.07 -13.83
N GLU A 66 0.78 -20.33 -14.49
CA GLU A 66 2.20 -20.60 -14.48
C GLU A 66 2.85 -20.27 -13.14
N ALA A 67 2.20 -19.45 -12.34
CA ALA A 67 2.74 -19.06 -11.04
C ALA A 67 2.30 -20.04 -9.95
N LYS A 68 2.61 -21.31 -10.15
CA LYS A 68 2.12 -22.37 -9.27
C LYS A 68 2.75 -22.36 -7.88
N ASP A 69 3.97 -21.87 -7.80
CA ASP A 69 4.69 -21.90 -6.53
C ASP A 69 4.49 -20.63 -5.73
N VAL A 70 3.64 -19.74 -6.20
CA VAL A 70 3.42 -18.46 -5.52
C VAL A 70 2.07 -18.49 -4.80
N ASP A 71 2.12 -18.16 -3.52
CA ASP A 71 0.90 -18.06 -2.73
C ASP A 71 0.41 -16.62 -2.83
N ALA A 72 -0.63 -16.38 -3.62
CA ALA A 72 -1.13 -15.05 -3.84
C ALA A 72 -1.57 -14.37 -2.55
N GLN A 73 -2.17 -15.12 -1.64
CA GLN A 73 -2.66 -14.54 -0.39
C GLN A 73 -1.49 -14.04 0.47
N THR A 74 -0.44 -14.83 0.56
CA THR A 74 0.74 -14.41 1.32
C THR A 74 1.36 -13.17 0.69
N LEU A 75 1.44 -13.16 -0.64
CA LEU A 75 2.01 -12.02 -1.34
C LEU A 75 1.17 -10.76 -1.12
N VAL A 76 -0.15 -10.90 -1.14
CA VAL A 76 -1.04 -9.77 -0.89
C VAL A 76 -0.85 -9.25 0.53
N ASN A 77 -0.74 -10.15 1.50
CA ASN A 77 -0.53 -9.74 2.88
C ASN A 77 0.77 -8.98 3.05
N GLU A 78 1.82 -9.46 2.41
CA GLU A 78 3.12 -8.80 2.50
C GLU A 78 3.10 -7.44 1.79
N ALA A 79 2.42 -7.36 0.66
CA ALA A 79 2.32 -6.09 -0.06
C ALA A 79 1.51 -5.09 0.74
N THR A 80 0.47 -5.55 1.43
CA THR A 80 -0.31 -4.69 2.29
C THR A 80 0.55 -4.12 3.40
N ASP A 81 1.40 -4.96 4.01
CA ASP A 81 2.32 -4.49 5.04
C ASP A 81 3.28 -3.46 4.48
N ALA A 82 3.78 -3.69 3.27
CA ALA A 82 4.70 -2.74 2.65
C ALA A 82 4.03 -1.39 2.42
N ALA A 83 2.75 -1.42 2.03
CA ALA A 83 2.00 -0.20 1.82
C ALA A 83 1.84 0.57 3.13
N HIS A 84 1.50 -0.14 4.22
CA HIS A 84 1.34 0.51 5.51
C HIS A 84 2.66 1.08 6.02
N LYS A 85 3.76 0.39 5.77
CA LYS A 85 5.06 0.92 6.17
C LYS A 85 5.40 2.19 5.40
N ALA A 86 5.02 2.25 4.14
CA ALA A 86 5.23 3.46 3.34
C ALA A 86 4.43 4.62 3.92
N VAL A 87 3.21 4.34 4.37
CA VAL A 87 2.37 5.35 4.99
C VAL A 87 3.03 5.88 6.25
N GLU A 88 3.50 4.99 7.11
CA GLU A 88 4.16 5.40 8.34
C GLU A 88 5.39 6.25 8.06
N LYS A 89 6.17 5.84 7.08
CA LYS A 89 7.37 6.55 6.73
C LYS A 89 7.06 7.96 6.26
N TYR A 90 6.02 8.09 5.44
CA TYR A 90 5.61 9.40 4.97
C TYR A 90 5.16 10.30 6.11
N LEU A 91 4.36 9.75 7.02
CA LEU A 91 3.86 10.53 8.14
C LEU A 91 4.98 10.99 9.06
N ARG A 92 6.01 10.16 9.23
CA ARG A 92 7.14 10.54 10.05
C ARG A 92 7.92 11.71 9.47
N LYS A 93 7.95 11.80 8.16
CA LYS A 93 8.65 12.90 7.50
C LYS A 93 7.95 14.22 7.70
N LEU A 94 6.66 14.19 8.01
CA LEU A 94 5.87 15.40 8.20
C LEU A 94 5.96 15.97 9.61
N LYS A 95 6.54 15.25 10.52
CA LYS A 95 6.66 15.71 11.88
C LYS A 95 7.69 16.81 12.04
#